data_b8127576a611008c07bab70747a74a6d
#
_entry.id   b8127576a611008c07bab70747a74a6d
#
_cell.length_a   1.000
_cell.length_b   1.000
_cell.length_c   1.000
_cell.angle_alpha   90.00
_cell.angle_beta   90.00
_cell.angle_gamma   90.00
#
_symmetry.space_group_name_H-M   'P 1'
#
loop_
_entity.id
_entity.type
_entity.pdbx_description
1 polymer ?
#
loop_
_entity_poly.entity_id
_entity_poly.type
_entity_poly.pdbx_seq_one_letter_code
_entity_poly.pdbx_strand_id
1 'polypeptide(L)'
;DSTEYKAQKPKNFEMIQVKPNWHDSTELIGYVSRVSGKPIYVIGDFLRFITKAWENLDVPHFLCLDEMNLAPVEQYFAEFLSVIESRKSNEDGTITTDPILKKSTEDWYRVLTAELTGNNEALRNRFLEEGITIPQNLIVVGTVNMDETTFSFSRKVLDRAMTIEMNEVDLYAGLDNKYERIGKLNSDMLIGIAVEGVD
;
A
#
# COMPACT_ATOMS: atom_id res chain seq x y z
N ASP A 1 3.50 13.64 -26.82
CA ASP A 1 3.36 12.66 -27.91
C ASP A 1 2.77 11.35 -27.35
N SER A 2 1.79 10.74 -28.05
CA SER A 2 1.00 9.62 -27.51
C SER A 2 1.82 8.36 -27.26
N THR A 3 2.99 8.23 -27.90
CA THR A 3 3.88 7.09 -27.77
C THR A 3 4.74 7.17 -26.50
N GLU A 4 5.25 8.33 -26.17
CA GLU A 4 5.96 8.56 -24.91
C GLU A 4 5.05 8.44 -23.70
N TYR A 5 3.80 8.90 -23.81
CA TYR A 5 2.82 8.76 -22.73
C TYR A 5 2.47 7.30 -22.43
N LYS A 6 2.37 6.44 -23.45
CA LYS A 6 2.10 5.01 -23.30
C LYS A 6 3.30 4.22 -22.73
N ALA A 7 4.50 4.75 -22.84
CA ALA A 7 5.71 4.13 -22.31
C ALA A 7 6.01 4.53 -20.84
N GLN A 8 5.33 5.54 -20.31
CA GLN A 8 5.53 5.99 -18.92
C GLN A 8 4.82 5.02 -17.96
N LYS A 9 5.60 4.36 -17.10
CA LYS A 9 5.03 3.66 -15.94
C LYS A 9 4.63 4.72 -14.90
N PRO A 10 3.39 4.70 -14.37
CA PRO A 10 2.98 5.60 -13.31
C PRO A 10 3.87 5.38 -12.09
N LYS A 11 4.40 6.45 -11.52
CA LYS A 11 5.29 6.37 -10.35
C LYS A 11 4.53 6.18 -9.03
N ASN A 12 3.25 6.55 -9.02
CA ASN A 12 2.34 6.50 -7.88
C ASN A 12 1.38 5.30 -7.93
N PHE A 13 1.71 4.29 -8.70
CA PHE A 13 0.96 3.04 -8.79
C PHE A 13 1.94 1.86 -8.72
N GLU A 14 1.61 0.87 -7.90
CA GLU A 14 2.30 -0.41 -7.85
C GLU A 14 1.28 -1.53 -7.82
N MET A 15 1.52 -2.61 -8.57
CA MET A 15 0.71 -3.81 -8.54
C MET A 15 1.55 -4.98 -8.02
N ILE A 16 1.09 -5.62 -6.97
CA ILE A 16 1.72 -6.77 -6.35
C ILE A 16 0.79 -7.97 -6.53
N GLN A 17 1.27 -8.98 -7.25
CA GLN A 17 0.53 -10.22 -7.42
C GLN A 17 0.68 -11.10 -6.19
N VAL A 18 -0.44 -11.42 -5.55
CA VAL A 18 -0.49 -12.32 -4.40
C VAL A 18 -0.23 -13.74 -4.85
N LYS A 19 0.52 -14.51 -4.05
CA LYS A 19 0.84 -15.90 -4.34
C LYS A 19 0.17 -16.83 -3.33
N PRO A 20 -0.26 -18.03 -3.75
CA PRO A 20 -1.00 -18.96 -2.87
C PRO A 20 -0.21 -19.44 -1.63
N ASN A 21 1.12 -19.34 -1.68
CA ASN A 21 2.00 -19.74 -0.57
C ASN A 21 2.27 -18.65 0.47
N TRP A 22 1.65 -17.48 0.35
CA TRP A 22 1.81 -16.43 1.34
C TRP A 22 1.03 -16.74 2.61
N HIS A 23 1.69 -16.70 3.75
CA HIS A 23 1.12 -17.02 5.07
C HIS A 23 1.59 -16.08 6.18
N ASP A 24 2.45 -15.12 5.84
CA ASP A 24 2.88 -14.05 6.74
C ASP A 24 3.23 -12.78 5.94
N SER A 25 3.58 -11.69 6.61
CA SER A 25 3.86 -10.39 6.00
C SER A 25 5.25 -10.25 5.40
N THR A 26 6.09 -11.27 5.46
CA THR A 26 7.50 -11.17 5.02
C THR A 26 7.66 -10.84 3.54
N GLU A 27 6.75 -11.31 2.70
CA GLU A 27 6.76 -11.01 1.26
C GLU A 27 6.44 -9.54 0.95
N LEU A 28 5.57 -8.92 1.72
CA LEU A 28 5.14 -7.54 1.52
C LEU A 28 6.03 -6.52 2.24
N ILE A 29 6.33 -6.79 3.51
CA ILE A 29 7.06 -5.86 4.38
C ILE A 29 8.55 -6.16 4.36
N GLY A 30 8.90 -7.44 4.37
CA GLY A 30 10.27 -7.90 4.44
C GLY A 30 10.61 -8.53 5.78
N TYR A 31 11.87 -8.90 5.95
CA TYR A 31 12.35 -9.59 7.15
C TYR A 31 13.85 -9.39 7.37
N VAL A 32 14.31 -9.65 8.60
CA VAL A 32 15.73 -9.64 8.93
C VAL A 32 16.33 -11.00 8.59
N SER A 33 17.21 -11.04 7.59
CA SER A 33 18.02 -12.21 7.24
C SER A 33 19.31 -12.23 8.05
N ARG A 34 19.67 -13.40 8.57
CA ARG A 34 20.93 -13.65 9.32
C ARG A 34 21.86 -14.65 8.61
N VAL A 35 21.55 -15.00 7.38
CA VAL A 35 22.28 -16.04 6.62
C VAL A 35 23.74 -15.65 6.36
N SER A 36 24.02 -14.37 6.17
CA SER A 36 25.38 -13.84 5.91
C SER A 36 26.23 -13.61 7.17
N GLY A 37 25.77 -14.03 8.34
CA GLY A 37 26.45 -13.81 9.63
C GLY A 37 26.24 -12.41 10.22
N LYS A 38 25.77 -11.45 9.43
CA LYS A 38 25.32 -10.13 9.90
C LYS A 38 23.82 -9.95 9.58
N PRO A 39 23.05 -9.35 10.50
CA PRO A 39 21.65 -9.05 10.22
C PRO A 39 21.51 -8.07 9.06
N ILE A 40 20.77 -8.46 8.02
CA ILE A 40 20.44 -7.61 6.87
C ILE A 40 18.93 -7.65 6.69
N TYR A 41 18.30 -6.50 6.50
CA TYR A 41 16.88 -6.46 6.19
C TYR A 41 16.63 -6.68 4.70
N VAL A 42 15.84 -7.68 4.38
CA VAL A 42 15.34 -7.93 3.02
C VAL A 42 14.04 -7.15 2.87
N ILE A 43 14.03 -6.15 1.99
CA ILE A 43 12.93 -5.18 1.87
C ILE A 43 11.85 -5.74 0.97
N GLY A 44 10.61 -5.79 1.47
CA GLY A 44 9.44 -6.12 0.67
C GLY A 44 8.95 -4.95 -0.20
N ASP A 45 8.23 -5.28 -1.27
CA ASP A 45 7.77 -4.29 -2.26
C ASP A 45 6.79 -3.27 -1.66
N PHE A 46 5.94 -3.70 -0.73
CA PHE A 46 5.02 -2.80 -0.05
C PHE A 46 5.76 -1.75 0.78
N LEU A 47 6.80 -2.14 1.51
CA LEU A 47 7.60 -1.20 2.31
C LEU A 47 8.30 -0.16 1.43
N ARG A 48 8.81 -0.56 0.26
CA ARG A 48 9.35 0.37 -0.73
C ARG A 48 8.29 1.34 -1.23
N PHE A 49 7.09 0.86 -1.48
CA PHE A 49 6.00 1.70 -1.98
C PHE A 49 5.48 2.68 -0.92
N ILE A 50 5.40 2.28 0.35
CA ILE A 50 5.12 3.18 1.48
C ILE A 50 6.11 4.35 1.51
N THR A 51 7.40 4.07 1.32
CA THR A 51 8.43 5.12 1.30
C THR A 51 8.22 6.10 0.14
N LYS A 52 7.89 5.61 -1.06
CA LYS A 52 7.57 6.48 -2.21
C LYS A 52 6.37 7.39 -1.92
N ALA A 53 5.35 6.87 -1.23
CA ALA A 53 4.19 7.67 -0.85
C ALA A 53 4.55 8.76 0.16
N TRP A 54 5.44 8.48 1.11
CA TRP A 54 5.98 9.47 2.05
C TRP A 54 6.78 10.59 1.37
N GLU A 55 7.45 10.32 0.24
CA GLU A 55 8.21 11.32 -0.51
C GLU A 55 7.33 12.35 -1.20
N ASN A 56 6.05 12.03 -1.47
CA ASN A 56 5.13 12.88 -2.22
C ASN A 56 3.72 12.85 -1.62
N LEU A 57 3.55 13.44 -0.45
CA LEU A 57 2.29 13.43 0.30
C LEU A 57 1.11 14.09 -0.43
N ASP A 58 1.39 15.03 -1.33
CA ASP A 58 0.38 15.75 -2.13
C ASP A 58 -0.16 14.93 -3.32
N VAL A 59 0.39 13.74 -3.55
CA VAL A 59 -0.01 12.86 -4.65
C VAL A 59 -0.56 11.56 -4.10
N PRO A 60 -1.79 11.14 -4.45
CA PRO A 60 -2.31 9.84 -4.05
C PRO A 60 -1.48 8.72 -4.66
N HIS A 61 -1.16 7.71 -3.85
CA HIS A 61 -0.43 6.52 -4.24
C HIS A 61 -1.34 5.30 -4.13
N PHE A 62 -1.43 4.52 -5.19
CA PHE A 62 -2.29 3.35 -5.29
C PHE A 62 -1.46 2.07 -5.28
N LEU A 63 -1.67 1.25 -4.28
CA LEU A 63 -1.18 -0.13 -4.24
C LEU A 63 -2.31 -1.06 -4.64
N CYS A 64 -2.11 -1.88 -5.67
CA CYS A 64 -3.03 -2.93 -6.04
C CYS A 64 -2.48 -4.30 -5.61
N LEU A 65 -3.22 -5.02 -4.76
CA LEU A 65 -2.98 -6.42 -4.47
C LEU A 65 -3.82 -7.25 -5.46
N ASP A 66 -3.16 -7.79 -6.47
CA ASP A 66 -3.85 -8.57 -7.50
C ASP A 66 -4.13 -9.98 -7.01
N GLU A 67 -5.38 -10.45 -7.24
CA GLU A 67 -5.89 -11.71 -6.72
C GLU A 67 -5.71 -11.84 -5.20
N MET A 68 -6.12 -10.82 -4.46
CA MET A 68 -5.87 -10.64 -3.04
C MET A 68 -6.25 -11.87 -2.19
N ASN A 69 -7.27 -12.63 -2.60
CA ASN A 69 -7.77 -13.80 -1.88
C ASN A 69 -7.18 -15.15 -2.35
N LEU A 70 -6.10 -15.15 -3.12
CA LEU A 70 -5.32 -16.38 -3.40
C LEU A 70 -4.61 -16.92 -2.14
N ALA A 71 -4.38 -16.08 -1.15
CA ALA A 71 -3.83 -16.45 0.15
C ALA A 71 -4.69 -15.82 1.27
N PRO A 72 -4.64 -16.33 2.51
CA PRO A 72 -5.39 -15.74 3.62
C PRO A 72 -4.94 -14.32 3.93
N VAL A 73 -5.78 -13.33 3.60
CA VAL A 73 -5.45 -11.89 3.73
C VAL A 73 -5.12 -11.52 5.17
N GLU A 74 -5.86 -12.05 6.12
CA GLU A 74 -5.64 -11.85 7.56
C GLU A 74 -4.31 -12.39 8.08
N GLN A 75 -3.59 -13.18 7.29
CA GLN A 75 -2.25 -13.67 7.64
C GLN A 75 -1.17 -12.82 7.00
N TYR A 76 -1.13 -12.76 5.68
CA TYR A 76 -0.05 -12.06 5.00
C TYR A 76 -0.15 -10.52 5.06
N PHE A 77 -1.35 -9.99 5.35
CA PHE A 77 -1.60 -8.56 5.46
C PHE A 77 -1.95 -8.11 6.90
N ALA A 78 -1.68 -8.97 7.88
CA ALA A 78 -2.04 -8.78 9.28
C ALA A 78 -1.52 -7.48 9.88
N GLU A 79 -0.26 -7.12 9.61
CA GLU A 79 0.37 -5.90 10.10
C GLU A 79 -0.34 -4.66 9.58
N PHE A 80 -0.65 -4.60 8.28
CA PHE A 80 -1.40 -3.49 7.71
C PHE A 80 -2.79 -3.36 8.32
N LEU A 81 -3.53 -4.47 8.41
CA LEU A 81 -4.87 -4.47 9.00
C LEU A 81 -4.86 -4.02 10.46
N SER A 82 -3.81 -4.34 11.21
CA SER A 82 -3.65 -3.90 12.59
C SER A 82 -3.29 -2.41 12.69
N VAL A 83 -2.37 -1.97 11.82
CA VAL A 83 -1.90 -0.57 11.83
C VAL A 83 -3.00 0.40 11.40
N ILE A 84 -3.86 0.01 10.45
CA ILE A 84 -4.95 0.87 10.00
C ILE A 84 -6.00 1.12 11.10
N GLU A 85 -6.14 0.20 12.06
CA GLU A 85 -6.99 0.40 13.26
C GLU A 85 -6.42 1.46 14.22
N SER A 86 -5.12 1.66 14.23
CA SER A 86 -4.46 2.65 15.08
C SER A 86 -4.53 4.09 14.54
N ARG A 87 -5.17 4.27 13.40
CA ARG A 87 -5.28 5.57 12.71
C ARG A 87 -5.94 6.61 13.62
N LYS A 88 -5.29 7.75 13.75
CA LYS A 88 -5.76 8.86 14.59
C LYS A 88 -5.64 10.16 13.82
N SER A 89 -6.66 11.00 13.95
CA SER A 89 -6.61 12.40 13.55
C SER A 89 -6.04 13.23 14.69
N ASN A 90 -5.08 14.08 14.40
CA ASN A 90 -4.49 15.01 15.35
C ASN A 90 -5.20 16.37 15.25
N GLU A 91 -5.06 17.22 16.27
CA GLU A 91 -5.66 18.57 16.30
C GLU A 91 -5.21 19.48 15.15
N ASP A 92 -4.04 19.24 14.59
CA ASP A 92 -3.48 19.95 13.43
C ASP A 92 -3.99 19.42 12.07
N GLY A 93 -4.91 18.44 12.07
CA GLY A 93 -5.46 17.81 10.88
C GLY A 93 -4.55 16.75 10.27
N THR A 94 -3.40 16.44 10.86
CA THR A 94 -2.55 15.34 10.39
C THR A 94 -3.09 13.99 10.84
N ILE A 95 -2.85 12.97 10.04
CA ILE A 95 -3.22 11.60 10.37
C ILE A 95 -1.96 10.80 10.68
N THR A 96 -1.98 10.10 11.80
CA THR A 96 -0.90 9.23 12.23
C THR A 96 -1.40 7.80 12.45
N THR A 97 -0.49 6.84 12.31
CA THR A 97 -0.72 5.42 12.60
C THR A 97 0.41 4.92 13.50
N ASP A 98 0.20 3.77 14.12
CA ASP A 98 1.31 3.01 14.64
C ASP A 98 2.25 2.59 13.50
N PRO A 99 3.54 2.34 13.75
CA PRO A 99 4.45 1.96 12.70
C PRO A 99 4.18 0.52 12.22
N ILE A 100 4.11 0.35 10.89
CA ILE A 100 4.04 -0.98 10.26
C ILE A 100 5.36 -1.73 10.41
N LEU A 101 6.46 -1.00 10.49
CA LEU A 101 7.77 -1.52 10.90
C LEU A 101 8.30 -0.66 12.04
N LYS A 102 8.39 -1.28 13.23
CA LYS A 102 8.89 -0.60 14.43
C LYS A 102 10.35 -0.22 14.30
N LYS A 103 10.73 0.92 14.87
CA LYS A 103 12.13 1.33 14.96
C LYS A 103 12.96 0.32 15.74
N SER A 104 14.23 0.21 15.37
CA SER A 104 15.20 -0.62 16.05
C SER A 104 16.52 0.14 16.25
N THR A 105 17.25 -0.19 17.31
CA THR A 105 18.60 0.33 17.57
C THR A 105 19.69 -0.48 16.87
N GLU A 106 19.32 -1.61 16.25
CA GLU A 106 20.27 -2.47 15.53
C GLU A 106 20.74 -1.81 14.22
N ASP A 107 21.94 -2.09 13.79
CA ASP A 107 22.57 -1.51 12.59
C ASP A 107 21.77 -1.78 11.31
N TRP A 108 21.12 -2.95 11.21
CA TRP A 108 20.30 -3.28 10.05
C TRP A 108 19.18 -2.25 9.80
N TYR A 109 18.61 -1.66 10.86
CA TYR A 109 17.54 -0.68 10.72
C TYR A 109 18.05 0.65 10.17
N ARG A 110 19.25 1.08 10.58
CA ARG A 110 19.91 2.28 10.02
C ARG A 110 20.23 2.10 8.54
N VAL A 111 20.72 0.90 8.17
CA VAL A 111 21.01 0.55 6.77
C VAL A 111 19.73 0.54 5.97
N LEU A 112 18.68 -0.11 6.47
CA LEU A 112 17.36 -0.15 5.85
C LEU A 112 16.80 1.26 5.58
N THR A 113 16.76 2.11 6.60
CA THR A 113 16.21 3.47 6.45
C THR A 113 17.03 4.30 5.47
N ALA A 114 18.36 4.16 5.47
CA ALA A 114 19.23 4.82 4.49
C ALA A 114 18.97 4.32 3.05
N GLU A 115 18.79 3.02 2.85
CA GLU A 115 18.46 2.45 1.53
C GLU A 115 17.09 2.92 1.03
N LEU A 116 16.08 2.93 1.89
CA LEU A 116 14.72 3.33 1.54
C LEU A 116 14.64 4.81 1.16
N THR A 117 15.29 5.69 1.92
CA THR A 117 15.12 7.15 1.79
C THR A 117 16.17 7.82 0.90
N GLY A 118 17.23 7.10 0.53
CA GLY A 118 18.31 7.66 -0.29
C GLY A 118 18.87 8.95 0.29
N ASN A 119 18.72 10.05 -0.45
CA ASN A 119 19.22 11.38 -0.05
C ASN A 119 18.21 12.20 0.78
N ASN A 120 17.03 11.67 1.06
CA ASN A 120 16.00 12.35 1.86
C ASN A 120 16.27 12.20 3.36
N GLU A 121 17.13 13.08 3.90
CA GLU A 121 17.52 13.04 5.32
C GLU A 121 16.34 13.30 6.27
N ALA A 122 15.41 14.18 5.90
CA ALA A 122 14.25 14.49 6.72
C ALA A 122 13.35 13.26 6.92
N LEU A 123 13.09 12.53 5.84
CA LEU A 123 12.31 11.29 5.89
C LEU A 123 13.06 10.18 6.64
N ARG A 124 14.39 10.10 6.46
CA ARG A 124 15.23 9.15 7.22
C ARG A 124 15.14 9.40 8.71
N ASN A 125 15.29 10.64 9.16
CA ASN A 125 15.22 11.00 10.57
C ASN A 125 13.84 10.65 11.13
N ARG A 126 12.77 10.95 10.42
CA ARG A 126 11.42 10.55 10.79
C ARG A 126 11.32 9.04 11.01
N PHE A 127 11.79 8.23 10.07
CA PHE A 127 11.76 6.76 10.19
C PHE A 127 12.60 6.25 11.35
N LEU A 128 13.72 6.90 11.66
CA LEU A 128 14.56 6.54 12.80
C LEU A 128 13.89 6.89 14.15
N GLU A 129 13.10 7.94 14.20
CA GLU A 129 12.43 8.41 15.42
C GLU A 129 11.10 7.71 15.68
N GLU A 130 10.28 7.54 14.66
CA GLU A 130 8.88 7.08 14.78
C GLU A 130 8.71 5.59 14.37
N GLY A 131 9.63 5.03 13.58
CA GLY A 131 9.41 3.82 12.81
C GLY A 131 8.81 4.16 11.44
N ILE A 132 8.51 3.14 10.63
CA ILE A 132 7.89 3.35 9.31
C ILE A 132 6.38 3.25 9.47
N THR A 133 5.70 4.38 9.34
CA THR A 133 4.24 4.53 9.47
C THR A 133 3.57 4.57 8.09
N ILE A 134 2.25 4.41 8.06
CA ILE A 134 1.47 4.49 6.81
C ILE A 134 1.14 5.97 6.52
N PRO A 135 1.50 6.51 5.34
CA PRO A 135 1.15 7.87 4.98
C PRO A 135 -0.33 7.98 4.59
N GLN A 136 -0.90 9.17 4.78
CA GLN A 136 -2.32 9.43 4.53
C GLN A 136 -2.74 9.35 3.05
N ASN A 137 -1.80 9.51 2.13
CA ASN A 137 -2.02 9.48 0.68
C ASN A 137 -1.89 8.07 0.08
N LEU A 138 -1.73 7.02 0.89
CA LEU A 138 -1.67 5.64 0.44
C LEU A 138 -3.07 5.04 0.38
N ILE A 139 -3.45 4.57 -0.80
CA ILE A 139 -4.71 3.89 -1.08
C ILE A 139 -4.39 2.45 -1.48
N VAL A 140 -4.95 1.50 -0.75
CA VAL A 140 -4.80 0.07 -1.06
C VAL A 140 -6.07 -0.44 -1.74
N VAL A 141 -5.91 -1.11 -2.87
CA VAL A 141 -6.98 -1.74 -3.65
C VAL A 141 -6.65 -3.22 -3.77
N GLY A 142 -7.64 -4.09 -3.68
CA GLY A 142 -7.49 -5.52 -3.94
C GLY A 142 -8.42 -5.98 -5.04
N THR A 143 -7.93 -6.75 -6.01
CA THR A 143 -8.78 -7.51 -6.92
C THR A 143 -9.10 -8.87 -6.31
N VAL A 144 -10.30 -9.35 -6.55
CA VAL A 144 -10.82 -10.57 -5.90
C VAL A 144 -11.59 -11.40 -6.91
N ASN A 145 -11.25 -12.68 -7.01
CA ASN A 145 -12.07 -13.67 -7.68
C ASN A 145 -12.81 -14.50 -6.62
N MET A 146 -14.13 -14.54 -6.69
CA MET A 146 -14.96 -15.34 -5.78
C MET A 146 -15.26 -16.70 -6.41
N ASP A 147 -14.22 -17.52 -6.58
CA ASP A 147 -14.33 -18.90 -7.03
C ASP A 147 -14.18 -19.89 -5.85
N GLU A 148 -14.44 -21.16 -6.10
CA GLU A 148 -14.40 -22.20 -5.06
C GLU A 148 -12.98 -22.51 -4.54
N THR A 149 -11.94 -21.99 -5.22
CA THR A 149 -10.53 -22.27 -4.93
C THR A 149 -9.85 -21.17 -4.12
N THR A 150 -10.53 -20.04 -3.92
CA THR A 150 -10.00 -18.87 -3.23
C THR A 150 -10.46 -18.80 -1.77
N PHE A 151 -9.70 -18.03 -0.96
CA PHE A 151 -10.07 -17.84 0.44
C PHE A 151 -11.20 -16.81 0.56
N SER A 152 -12.16 -17.09 1.45
CA SER A 152 -13.16 -16.10 1.86
C SER A 152 -12.53 -15.07 2.79
N PHE A 153 -13.03 -13.84 2.74
CA PHE A 153 -12.60 -12.80 3.68
C PHE A 153 -13.20 -13.00 5.05
N SER A 154 -12.36 -12.85 6.07
CA SER A 154 -12.85 -12.75 7.44
C SER A 154 -13.58 -11.41 7.65
N ARG A 155 -14.45 -11.36 8.68
CA ARG A 155 -15.12 -10.11 9.08
C ARG A 155 -14.11 -8.98 9.35
N LYS A 156 -12.95 -9.31 9.90
CA LYS A 156 -11.87 -8.38 10.19
C LYS A 156 -11.37 -7.61 8.94
N VAL A 157 -11.37 -8.24 7.78
CA VAL A 157 -11.01 -7.60 6.49
C VAL A 157 -12.19 -6.77 5.98
N LEU A 158 -13.39 -7.34 5.96
CA LEU A 158 -14.58 -6.71 5.40
C LEU A 158 -15.00 -5.43 6.15
N ASP A 159 -14.83 -5.40 7.47
CA ASP A 159 -15.15 -4.24 8.31
C ASP A 159 -14.26 -3.01 8.00
N ARG A 160 -13.15 -3.21 7.26
CA ARG A 160 -12.16 -2.17 6.90
C ARG A 160 -12.09 -1.89 5.41
N ALA A 161 -12.88 -2.58 4.61
CA ALA A 161 -12.85 -2.47 3.16
C ALA A 161 -14.19 -1.99 2.61
N MET A 162 -14.12 -1.09 1.64
CA MET A 162 -15.26 -0.80 0.77
C MET A 162 -15.23 -1.78 -0.39
N THR A 163 -16.29 -2.55 -0.57
CA THR A 163 -16.41 -3.53 -1.64
C THR A 163 -17.15 -2.94 -2.84
N ILE A 164 -16.56 -3.09 -4.02
CA ILE A 164 -17.19 -2.76 -5.30
C ILE A 164 -17.39 -4.08 -6.05
N GLU A 165 -18.65 -4.44 -6.27
CA GLU A 165 -19.00 -5.64 -7.02
C GLU A 165 -19.12 -5.34 -8.50
N MET A 166 -18.46 -6.13 -9.34
CA MET A 166 -18.47 -6.02 -10.80
C MET A 166 -19.33 -7.15 -11.38
N ASN A 167 -20.64 -7.14 -11.06
CA ASN A 167 -21.54 -8.24 -11.40
C ASN A 167 -22.07 -8.20 -12.83
N GLU A 168 -22.04 -7.03 -13.49
CA GLU A 168 -22.49 -6.87 -14.86
C GLU A 168 -21.32 -6.65 -15.79
N VAL A 169 -21.08 -7.61 -16.68
CA VAL A 169 -20.08 -7.48 -17.74
C VAL A 169 -20.83 -7.17 -19.04
N ASP A 170 -20.87 -5.90 -19.42
CA ASP A 170 -21.30 -5.50 -20.73
C ASP A 170 -20.14 -5.63 -21.73
N LEU A 171 -20.13 -6.72 -22.48
CA LEU A 171 -19.11 -6.98 -23.50
C LEU A 171 -19.17 -6.03 -24.70
N TYR A 172 -20.23 -5.27 -24.83
CA TYR A 172 -20.42 -4.28 -25.89
C TYR A 172 -20.23 -2.84 -25.40
N ALA A 173 -20.09 -2.62 -24.10
CA ALA A 173 -19.85 -1.30 -23.53
C ALA A 173 -18.58 -0.68 -24.14
N GLY A 174 -18.74 0.48 -24.76
CA GLY A 174 -17.65 1.21 -25.39
C GLY A 174 -17.39 0.92 -26.87
N LEU A 175 -18.08 -0.03 -27.49
CA LEU A 175 -17.97 -0.26 -28.95
C LEU A 175 -18.70 0.86 -29.76
N ASP A 176 -19.78 1.40 -29.21
CA ASP A 176 -20.57 2.42 -29.85
C ASP A 176 -20.41 3.84 -29.26
N ASN A 177 -19.74 3.96 -28.11
CA ASN A 177 -19.53 5.24 -27.44
C ASN A 177 -18.12 5.76 -27.66
N LYS A 178 -18.00 6.99 -28.16
CA LYS A 178 -16.73 7.73 -28.10
C LYS A 178 -16.28 7.82 -26.64
N TYR A 179 -15.07 7.39 -26.35
CA TYR A 179 -14.42 7.55 -25.07
C TYR A 179 -14.54 9.00 -24.60
N GLU A 180 -15.41 9.28 -23.66
CA GLU A 180 -15.36 10.54 -22.91
C GLU A 180 -14.16 10.44 -21.96
N ARG A 181 -13.18 11.30 -22.17
CA ARG A 181 -12.08 11.45 -21.20
C ARG A 181 -12.69 11.88 -19.87
N ILE A 182 -12.66 11.00 -18.89
CA ILE A 182 -12.83 11.39 -17.50
C ILE A 182 -11.74 12.42 -17.21
N GLY A 183 -12.12 13.63 -16.79
CA GLY A 183 -11.17 14.68 -16.43
C GLY A 183 -10.18 14.21 -15.37
N LYS A 184 -9.11 14.96 -15.16
CA LYS A 184 -8.18 14.67 -14.05
C LYS A 184 -8.96 14.69 -12.75
N LEU A 185 -8.90 13.56 -12.00
CA LEU A 185 -9.35 13.51 -10.63
C LEU A 185 -8.52 14.52 -9.81
N ASN A 186 -9.17 15.31 -8.97
CA ASN A 186 -8.48 16.21 -8.07
C ASN A 186 -7.81 15.36 -6.97
N SER A 187 -6.49 15.45 -6.87
CA SER A 187 -5.72 14.74 -5.85
C SER A 187 -6.19 15.07 -4.43
N ASP A 188 -6.56 16.32 -4.18
CA ASP A 188 -7.03 16.78 -2.87
C ASP A 188 -8.35 16.09 -2.47
N MET A 189 -9.26 15.85 -3.42
CA MET A 189 -10.49 15.10 -3.14
C MET A 189 -10.21 13.65 -2.73
N LEU A 190 -9.28 12.97 -3.39
CA LEU A 190 -8.96 11.57 -3.06
C LEU A 190 -8.27 11.45 -1.69
N ILE A 191 -7.38 12.38 -1.38
CA ILE A 191 -6.72 12.45 -0.07
C ILE A 191 -7.71 12.86 1.00
N GLY A 192 -8.59 13.85 0.73
CA GLY A 192 -9.64 14.30 1.63
C GLY A 192 -10.62 13.18 2.00
N ILE A 193 -11.08 12.40 1.03
CA ILE A 193 -11.97 11.24 1.28
C ILE A 193 -11.27 10.21 2.18
N ALA A 194 -9.98 9.99 2.01
CA ALA A 194 -9.22 9.08 2.87
C ALA A 194 -9.08 9.60 4.31
N VAL A 195 -9.19 10.92 4.52
CA VAL A 195 -9.13 11.58 5.84
C VAL A 195 -10.50 11.61 6.52
N GLU A 196 -11.56 11.91 5.78
CA GLU A 196 -12.95 11.99 6.30
C GLU A 196 -13.46 10.65 6.87
N GLY A 197 -12.91 9.54 6.47
CA GLY A 197 -13.25 8.21 7.01
C GLY A 197 -12.62 7.88 8.37
N VAL A 198 -12.06 8.86 9.07
CA VAL A 198 -11.34 8.69 10.35
C VAL A 198 -12.11 9.28 11.55
N ASP A 199 -13.32 9.83 11.35
CA ASP A 199 -14.19 10.32 12.41
C ASP A 199 -14.76 9.20 13.30
#